data_ace303b17d2d2e81facb986d4fb0deb4
#
_entry.id   ace303b17d2d2e81facb986d4fb0deb4
#
_cell.length_a   1.000
_cell.length_b   1.000
_cell.length_c   1.000
_cell.angle_alpha   90.00
_cell.angle_beta   90.00
_cell.angle_gamma   90.00
#
_symmetry.space_group_name_H-M   'P 1'
#
loop_
_entity.id
_entity.type
_entity.pdbx_description
1 polymer ?
#
loop_
_entity_poly.entity_id
_entity_poly.type
_entity_poly.pdbx_seq_one_letter_code
_entity_poly.pdbx_strand_id
1 'polypeptide(L)'
;LIFDTVDLHHIREQQEAELANSDTLRKQAQTTKAKEYAYIRDCDETWVVSDSERKLLQTDFPDKTIRLISNSHPIRKNTPGFGQREGILFVGNFRHPPNADGLQWFLESIWPIVNSKNPDIRLNIIGADAPEHLQRMSEGKNVSFHGHVSDIEKHIDSARINIAPLRYGAGAKGKISQ
;
A
#
# COMPACT_ATOMS: atom_id res chain seq x y z
N LEU A 1 14.73 22.41 -12.22
CA LEU A 1 13.40 22.04 -11.72
C LEU A 1 13.37 20.54 -11.45
N ILE A 2 12.82 20.11 -10.32
CA ILE A 2 12.70 18.69 -9.94
C ILE A 2 11.23 18.32 -9.89
N PHE A 3 10.89 17.18 -10.47
CA PHE A 3 9.58 16.56 -10.32
C PHE A 3 9.70 15.35 -9.37
N ASP A 4 9.15 15.50 -8.16
CA ASP A 4 9.01 14.39 -7.21
C ASP A 4 7.66 13.71 -7.45
N THR A 5 7.71 12.48 -7.93
CA THR A 5 6.49 11.75 -8.31
C THR A 5 5.69 11.27 -7.11
N VAL A 6 6.34 11.10 -5.94
CA VAL A 6 5.80 10.39 -4.76
C VAL A 6 5.43 8.93 -5.10
N ASP A 7 4.63 8.73 -6.11
CA ASP A 7 4.42 7.52 -6.91
C ASP A 7 3.93 7.91 -8.32
N LEU A 8 4.00 6.99 -9.27
CA LEU A 8 3.42 7.19 -10.60
C LEU A 8 1.93 6.82 -10.55
N HIS A 9 1.09 7.85 -10.41
CA HIS A 9 -0.36 7.68 -10.23
C HIS A 9 -1.01 6.92 -11.39
N HIS A 10 -0.56 7.18 -12.63
CA HIS A 10 -1.10 6.48 -13.80
C HIS A 10 -0.93 4.96 -13.74
N ILE A 11 0.14 4.46 -13.10
CA ILE A 11 0.36 3.02 -12.92
C ILE A 11 -0.71 2.43 -12.01
N ARG A 12 -0.98 3.08 -10.87
CA ARG A 12 -2.01 2.67 -9.93
C ARG A 12 -3.40 2.71 -10.58
N GLU A 13 -3.72 3.80 -11.27
CA GLU A 13 -4.99 3.97 -11.97
C GLU A 13 -5.17 2.96 -13.10
N GLN A 14 -4.11 2.61 -13.82
CA GLN A 14 -4.15 1.58 -14.86
C GLN A 14 -4.45 0.19 -14.26
N GLN A 15 -3.79 -0.17 -13.17
CA GLN A 15 -4.04 -1.43 -12.48
C GLN A 15 -5.46 -1.51 -11.92
N GLU A 16 -5.97 -0.39 -11.36
CA GLU A 16 -7.35 -0.28 -10.90
C GLU A 16 -8.34 -0.48 -12.05
N ALA A 17 -8.07 0.16 -13.20
CA ALA A 17 -8.90 0.04 -14.39
C ALA A 17 -8.93 -1.38 -14.96
N GLU A 18 -7.81 -2.08 -14.91
CA GLU A 18 -7.72 -3.50 -15.30
C GLU A 18 -8.51 -4.39 -14.36
N LEU A 19 -8.35 -4.19 -13.06
CA LEU A 19 -9.05 -4.95 -12.02
C LEU A 19 -10.57 -4.76 -12.10
N ALA A 20 -11.02 -3.53 -12.35
CA ALA A 20 -12.43 -3.17 -12.49
C ALA A 20 -12.99 -3.43 -13.90
N ASN A 21 -12.16 -3.80 -14.86
CA ASN A 21 -12.47 -3.90 -16.30
C ASN A 21 -13.24 -2.67 -16.83
N SER A 22 -12.75 -1.45 -16.49
CA SER A 22 -13.45 -0.19 -16.75
C SER A 22 -12.73 0.68 -17.79
N ASP A 23 -13.40 0.94 -18.92
CA ASP A 23 -12.88 1.83 -19.96
C ASP A 23 -12.80 3.30 -19.50
N THR A 24 -13.67 3.72 -18.60
CA THR A 24 -13.64 5.07 -18.02
C THR A 24 -12.37 5.26 -17.19
N LEU A 25 -12.04 4.30 -16.33
CA LEU A 25 -10.80 4.34 -15.54
C LEU A 25 -9.54 4.25 -16.42
N ARG A 26 -9.58 3.45 -17.51
CA ARG A 26 -8.46 3.41 -18.49
C ARG A 26 -8.21 4.77 -19.12
N LYS A 27 -9.26 5.50 -19.51
CA LYS A 27 -9.13 6.85 -20.06
C LYS A 27 -8.58 7.84 -19.04
N GLN A 28 -9.01 7.72 -17.77
CA GLN A 28 -8.47 8.53 -16.68
C GLN A 28 -6.97 8.27 -16.50
N ALA A 29 -6.55 7.01 -16.39
CA ALA A 29 -5.15 6.62 -16.27
C ALA A 29 -4.29 7.16 -17.44
N GLN A 30 -4.80 7.12 -18.67
CA GLN A 30 -4.13 7.71 -19.84
C GLN A 30 -3.98 9.23 -19.73
N THR A 31 -5.00 9.91 -19.21
CA THR A 31 -4.95 11.36 -18.98
C THR A 31 -3.91 11.71 -17.91
N THR A 32 -3.88 10.95 -16.82
CA THR A 32 -2.88 11.10 -15.75
C THR A 32 -1.47 10.84 -16.29
N LYS A 33 -1.28 9.76 -17.06
CA LYS A 33 0.00 9.44 -17.71
C LYS A 33 0.49 10.59 -18.59
N ALA A 34 -0.39 11.17 -19.40
CA ALA A 34 -0.02 12.29 -20.28
C ALA A 34 0.47 13.50 -19.48
N LYS A 35 -0.16 13.82 -18.35
CA LYS A 35 0.25 14.92 -17.46
C LYS A 35 1.59 14.63 -16.78
N GLU A 36 1.75 13.46 -16.17
CA GLU A 36 3.01 13.07 -15.50
C GLU A 36 4.17 13.09 -16.50
N TYR A 37 3.95 12.56 -17.72
CA TYR A 37 4.96 12.55 -18.77
C TYR A 37 5.30 13.95 -19.29
N ALA A 38 4.35 14.89 -19.29
CA ALA A 38 4.63 16.28 -19.58
C ALA A 38 5.54 16.90 -18.50
N TYR A 39 5.24 16.70 -17.22
CA TYR A 39 6.09 17.17 -16.12
C TYR A 39 7.51 16.59 -16.19
N ILE A 40 7.65 15.30 -16.50
CA ILE A 40 8.97 14.66 -16.66
C ILE A 40 9.76 15.31 -17.80
N ARG A 41 9.12 15.66 -18.93
CA ARG A 41 9.78 16.36 -20.05
C ARG A 41 10.24 17.77 -19.67
N ASP A 42 9.42 18.49 -18.89
CA ASP A 42 9.65 19.90 -18.56
C ASP A 42 10.65 20.08 -17.40
N CYS A 43 10.90 19.02 -16.61
CA CYS A 43 11.83 19.05 -15.48
C CYS A 43 13.24 18.61 -15.88
N ASP A 44 14.25 19.13 -15.15
CA ASP A 44 15.66 18.75 -15.31
C ASP A 44 15.93 17.36 -14.74
N GLU A 45 15.22 17.02 -13.66
CA GLU A 45 15.40 15.78 -12.92
C GLU A 45 14.04 15.28 -12.39
N THR A 46 13.84 13.96 -12.38
CA THR A 46 12.67 13.31 -11.80
C THR A 46 13.08 12.35 -10.69
N TRP A 47 12.39 12.44 -9.55
CA TRP A 47 12.57 11.54 -8.41
C TRP A 47 11.44 10.53 -8.36
N VAL A 48 11.81 9.27 -8.18
CA VAL A 48 10.88 8.14 -8.01
C VAL A 48 11.22 7.38 -6.75
N VAL A 49 10.24 6.69 -6.18
CA VAL A 49 10.40 5.99 -4.89
C VAL A 49 10.67 4.49 -5.04
N SER A 50 10.56 3.94 -6.24
CA SER A 50 10.79 2.50 -6.50
C SER A 50 11.69 2.25 -7.71
N ASP A 51 12.44 1.16 -7.67
CA ASP A 51 13.33 0.76 -8.77
C ASP A 51 12.55 0.35 -10.03
N SER A 52 11.33 -0.17 -9.88
CA SER A 52 10.44 -0.48 -11.00
C SER A 52 10.02 0.77 -11.77
N GLU A 53 9.66 1.84 -11.05
CA GLU A 53 9.32 3.12 -11.67
C GLU A 53 10.55 3.76 -12.33
N ARG A 54 11.72 3.68 -11.66
CA ARG A 54 12.97 4.16 -12.24
C ARG A 54 13.27 3.50 -13.57
N LYS A 55 13.21 2.16 -13.63
CA LYS A 55 13.46 1.39 -14.87
C LYS A 55 12.46 1.72 -15.97
N LEU A 56 11.18 1.85 -15.62
CA LEU A 56 10.14 2.24 -16.57
C LEU A 56 10.45 3.61 -17.17
N LEU A 57 10.70 4.61 -16.34
CA LEU A 57 10.96 5.96 -16.82
C LEU A 57 12.29 6.10 -17.58
N GLN A 58 13.32 5.35 -17.19
CA GLN A 58 14.58 5.31 -17.94
C GLN A 58 14.41 4.72 -19.35
N THR A 59 13.48 3.78 -19.51
CA THR A 59 13.14 3.23 -20.83
C THR A 59 12.39 4.26 -21.67
N ASP A 60 11.42 4.95 -21.08
CA ASP A 60 10.56 5.89 -21.79
C ASP A 60 11.24 7.27 -22.02
N PHE A 61 12.22 7.61 -21.19
CA PHE A 61 12.97 8.87 -21.21
C PHE A 61 14.48 8.63 -21.03
N PRO A 62 15.17 8.05 -22.02
CA PRO A 62 16.57 7.67 -21.90
C PRO A 62 17.52 8.86 -21.66
N ASP A 63 17.14 10.06 -22.11
CA ASP A 63 17.94 11.29 -21.99
C ASP A 63 17.64 12.09 -20.72
N LYS A 64 16.70 11.62 -19.88
CA LYS A 64 16.33 12.31 -18.62
C LYS A 64 17.03 11.71 -17.41
N THR A 65 17.33 12.58 -16.44
CA THR A 65 17.88 12.15 -15.16
C THR A 65 16.76 11.65 -14.25
N ILE A 66 16.69 10.34 -14.03
CA ILE A 66 15.73 9.70 -13.14
C ILE A 66 16.47 9.17 -11.92
N ARG A 67 16.15 9.68 -10.71
CA ARG A 67 16.77 9.25 -9.45
C ARG A 67 15.82 8.45 -8.58
N LEU A 68 16.34 7.40 -7.98
CA LEU A 68 15.66 6.65 -6.94
C LEU A 68 15.89 7.34 -5.59
N ILE A 69 14.82 7.92 -5.04
CA ILE A 69 14.77 8.50 -3.69
C ILE A 69 13.70 7.74 -2.92
N SER A 70 14.08 6.61 -2.36
CA SER A 70 13.15 5.74 -1.65
C SER A 70 12.82 6.27 -0.25
N ASN A 71 11.67 5.83 0.29
CA ASN A 71 11.30 6.12 1.67
C ASN A 71 12.36 5.58 2.64
N SER A 72 12.74 6.39 3.61
CA SER A 72 13.65 5.99 4.67
C SER A 72 12.91 5.82 5.99
N HIS A 73 13.25 4.76 6.71
CA HIS A 73 12.73 4.50 8.04
C HIS A 73 13.89 4.40 9.04
N PRO A 74 13.74 4.89 10.28
CA PRO A 74 14.76 4.73 11.30
C PRO A 74 14.91 3.24 11.63
N ILE A 75 16.16 2.80 11.74
CA ILE A 75 16.46 1.45 12.24
C ILE A 75 16.12 1.40 13.72
N ARG A 76 15.16 0.56 14.09
CA ARG A 76 14.76 0.36 15.48
C ARG A 76 15.68 -0.67 16.14
N LYS A 77 16.10 -0.36 17.36
CA LYS A 77 16.87 -1.27 18.21
C LYS A 77 15.95 -1.87 19.27
N ASN A 78 16.24 -3.09 19.70
CA ASN A 78 15.51 -3.77 20.77
C ASN A 78 14.04 -4.11 20.44
N THR A 79 13.76 -4.53 19.22
CA THR A 79 12.45 -5.07 18.87
C THR A 79 12.27 -6.48 19.44
N PRO A 80 11.03 -6.88 19.84
CA PRO A 80 10.77 -8.23 20.33
C PRO A 80 11.16 -9.31 19.32
N GLY A 81 11.69 -10.43 19.78
CA GLY A 81 11.96 -11.59 18.95
C GLY A 81 10.68 -12.23 18.40
N PHE A 82 10.80 -13.05 17.35
CA PHE A 82 9.65 -13.68 16.67
C PHE A 82 8.72 -14.44 17.62
N GLY A 83 9.28 -15.17 18.62
CA GLY A 83 8.51 -15.93 19.59
C GLY A 83 7.71 -15.08 20.59
N GLN A 84 8.01 -13.79 20.69
CA GLN A 84 7.31 -12.84 21.58
C GLN A 84 6.20 -12.08 20.85
N ARG A 85 6.08 -12.26 19.53
CA ARG A 85 5.10 -11.58 18.69
C ARG A 85 3.92 -12.49 18.41
N GLU A 86 2.74 -11.90 18.26
CA GLU A 86 1.49 -12.63 18.05
C GLU A 86 0.62 -11.96 16.98
N GLY A 87 -0.22 -12.78 16.34
CA GLY A 87 -1.26 -12.31 15.42
C GLY A 87 -0.74 -11.68 14.14
N ILE A 88 -1.68 -11.11 13.41
CA ILE A 88 -1.49 -10.46 12.12
C ILE A 88 -1.88 -9.00 12.24
N LEU A 89 -1.12 -8.12 11.59
CA LEU A 89 -1.38 -6.69 11.56
C LEU A 89 -1.56 -6.21 10.11
N PHE A 90 -2.61 -5.44 9.88
CA PHE A 90 -2.78 -4.59 8.72
C PHE A 90 -2.71 -3.12 9.13
N VAL A 91 -1.92 -2.34 8.40
CA VAL A 91 -1.84 -0.88 8.58
C VAL A 91 -2.22 -0.19 7.28
N GLY A 92 -3.17 0.74 7.32
CA GLY A 92 -3.52 1.50 6.13
C GLY A 92 -4.48 2.64 6.39
N ASN A 93 -4.25 3.78 5.76
CA ASN A 93 -5.23 4.87 5.71
C ASN A 93 -6.30 4.50 4.67
N PHE A 94 -7.57 4.47 5.08
CA PHE A 94 -8.67 4.04 4.21
C PHE A 94 -9.16 5.13 3.25
N ARG A 95 -8.68 6.37 3.37
CA ARG A 95 -8.83 7.38 2.30
C ARG A 95 -8.03 7.02 1.04
N HIS A 96 -7.09 6.09 1.15
CA HIS A 96 -6.36 5.54 0.01
C HIS A 96 -7.07 4.27 -0.50
N PRO A 97 -7.75 4.33 -1.67
CA PRO A 97 -8.61 3.25 -2.16
C PRO A 97 -7.97 1.86 -2.19
N PRO A 98 -6.68 1.69 -2.59
CA PRO A 98 -6.04 0.38 -2.56
C PRO A 98 -6.03 -0.31 -1.20
N ASN A 99 -6.04 0.45 -0.09
CA ASN A 99 -6.08 -0.13 1.24
C ASN A 99 -7.46 -0.72 1.57
N ALA A 100 -8.54 -0.01 1.23
CA ALA A 100 -9.90 -0.49 1.44
C ALA A 100 -10.19 -1.73 0.57
N ASP A 101 -9.87 -1.64 -0.71
CA ASP A 101 -10.01 -2.72 -1.68
C ASP A 101 -9.23 -3.99 -1.27
N GLY A 102 -7.96 -3.81 -0.94
CA GLY A 102 -7.09 -4.93 -0.56
C GLY A 102 -7.53 -5.59 0.75
N LEU A 103 -7.94 -4.80 1.76
CA LEU A 103 -8.46 -5.34 3.01
C LEU A 103 -9.78 -6.07 2.79
N GLN A 104 -10.69 -5.53 1.98
CA GLN A 104 -11.95 -6.20 1.63
C GLN A 104 -11.66 -7.57 1.00
N TRP A 105 -10.85 -7.61 -0.03
CA TRP A 105 -10.48 -8.87 -0.67
C TRP A 105 -9.84 -9.86 0.31
N PHE A 106 -8.97 -9.39 1.19
CA PHE A 106 -8.34 -10.24 2.22
C PHE A 106 -9.37 -10.83 3.17
N LEU A 107 -10.32 -10.03 3.66
CA LEU A 107 -11.38 -10.46 4.57
C LEU A 107 -12.37 -11.42 3.94
N GLU A 108 -12.65 -11.26 2.63
CA GLU A 108 -13.56 -12.12 1.88
C GLU A 108 -12.93 -13.45 1.48
N SER A 109 -11.70 -13.41 0.98
CA SER A 109 -11.11 -14.55 0.26
C SER A 109 -10.01 -15.27 1.02
N ILE A 110 -9.27 -14.59 1.88
CA ILE A 110 -8.08 -15.16 2.56
C ILE A 110 -8.35 -15.40 4.04
N TRP A 111 -8.90 -14.42 4.74
CA TRP A 111 -9.10 -14.52 6.18
C TRP A 111 -9.93 -15.72 6.63
N PRO A 112 -11.03 -16.12 5.95
CA PRO A 112 -11.79 -17.32 6.33
C PRO A 112 -10.93 -18.59 6.32
N ILE A 113 -10.01 -18.71 5.35
CA ILE A 113 -9.10 -19.85 5.22
C ILE A 113 -8.07 -19.85 6.36
N VAL A 114 -7.52 -18.68 6.68
CA VAL A 114 -6.54 -18.53 7.77
C VAL A 114 -7.18 -18.82 9.11
N ASN A 115 -8.33 -18.21 9.38
CA ASN A 115 -9.05 -18.34 10.66
C ASN A 115 -9.58 -19.77 10.89
N SER A 116 -10.00 -20.47 9.84
CA SER A 116 -10.44 -21.88 9.97
C SER A 116 -9.31 -22.83 10.37
N LYS A 117 -8.09 -22.55 9.89
CA LYS A 117 -6.90 -23.36 10.23
C LYS A 117 -6.25 -22.95 11.55
N ASN A 118 -6.45 -21.73 11.97
CA ASN A 118 -5.86 -21.13 13.18
C ASN A 118 -6.93 -20.31 13.91
N PRO A 119 -7.88 -20.93 14.63
CA PRO A 119 -9.02 -20.23 15.24
C PRO A 119 -8.63 -19.18 16.28
N ASP A 120 -7.46 -19.32 16.90
CA ASP A 120 -6.99 -18.41 17.95
C ASP A 120 -6.22 -17.21 17.42
N ILE A 121 -5.91 -17.19 16.11
CA ILE A 121 -5.14 -16.09 15.53
C ILE A 121 -5.99 -14.81 15.45
N ARG A 122 -5.40 -13.69 15.77
CA ARG A 122 -6.05 -12.37 15.72
C ARG A 122 -5.53 -11.55 14.54
N LEU A 123 -6.45 -10.86 13.89
CA LEU A 123 -6.14 -9.84 12.89
C LEU A 123 -6.43 -8.45 13.48
N ASN A 124 -5.39 -7.64 13.63
CA ASN A 124 -5.49 -6.27 14.06
C ASN A 124 -5.43 -5.33 12.84
N ILE A 125 -6.35 -4.40 12.75
CA ILE A 125 -6.46 -3.45 11.64
C ILE A 125 -6.32 -2.05 12.21
N ILE A 126 -5.30 -1.33 11.75
CA ILE A 126 -5.00 0.04 12.17
C ILE A 126 -5.13 0.97 10.97
N GLY A 127 -5.89 2.03 11.15
CA GLY A 127 -6.06 3.08 10.17
C GLY A 127 -7.32 3.88 10.39
N ALA A 128 -7.25 5.17 10.09
CA ALA A 128 -8.40 6.06 10.17
C ALA A 128 -9.40 5.79 9.03
N ASP A 129 -10.64 6.17 9.27
CA ASP A 129 -11.72 6.18 8.27
C ASP A 129 -12.05 4.81 7.66
N ALA A 130 -11.93 3.72 8.45
CA ALA A 130 -12.29 2.39 7.99
C ALA A 130 -13.77 2.33 7.60
N PRO A 131 -14.10 1.89 6.37
CA PRO A 131 -15.48 1.76 5.92
C PRO A 131 -16.29 0.84 6.83
N GLU A 132 -17.50 1.28 7.19
CA GLU A 132 -18.36 0.55 8.12
C GLU A 132 -18.70 -0.87 7.65
N HIS A 133 -18.82 -1.06 6.33
CA HIS A 133 -19.08 -2.40 5.79
C HIS A 133 -17.95 -3.38 6.08
N LEU A 134 -16.67 -2.95 6.08
CA LEU A 134 -15.52 -3.79 6.42
C LEU A 134 -15.54 -4.19 7.90
N GLN A 135 -15.95 -3.26 8.77
CA GLN A 135 -16.09 -3.55 10.19
C GLN A 135 -17.20 -4.60 10.43
N ARG A 136 -18.37 -4.42 9.81
CA ARG A 136 -19.49 -5.39 9.89
C ARG A 136 -19.12 -6.77 9.36
N MET A 137 -18.39 -6.84 8.25
CA MET A 137 -17.92 -8.12 7.67
C MET A 137 -17.02 -8.92 8.61
N SER A 138 -16.40 -8.25 9.57
CA SER A 138 -15.40 -8.81 10.46
C SER A 138 -15.93 -9.20 11.83
N GLU A 139 -17.18 -8.89 12.14
CA GLU A 139 -17.80 -9.19 13.42
C GLU A 139 -17.74 -10.69 13.75
N GLY A 140 -17.29 -11.01 14.96
CA GLY A 140 -17.20 -12.40 15.44
C GLY A 140 -16.09 -13.25 14.80
N LYS A 141 -15.17 -12.65 14.00
CA LYS A 141 -14.14 -13.39 13.25
C LYS A 141 -12.71 -13.17 13.73
N ASN A 142 -12.49 -12.85 15.00
CA ASN A 142 -11.18 -12.53 15.58
C ASN A 142 -10.46 -11.37 14.85
N VAL A 143 -11.21 -10.36 14.40
CA VAL A 143 -10.72 -9.15 13.75
C VAL A 143 -11.03 -7.96 14.63
N SER A 144 -10.03 -7.11 14.86
CA SER A 144 -10.17 -5.89 15.66
C SER A 144 -9.76 -4.67 14.86
N PHE A 145 -10.67 -3.68 14.77
CA PHE A 145 -10.38 -2.37 14.19
C PHE A 145 -10.03 -1.39 15.30
N HIS A 146 -8.84 -0.81 15.24
CA HIS A 146 -8.32 0.11 16.26
C HIS A 146 -8.46 1.60 15.87
N GLY A 147 -8.87 1.88 14.61
CA GLY A 147 -8.91 3.24 14.12
C GLY A 147 -7.51 3.87 14.02
N HIS A 148 -7.43 5.18 14.26
CA HIS A 148 -6.16 5.89 14.38
C HIS A 148 -5.52 5.61 15.74
N VAL A 149 -4.24 5.25 15.74
CA VAL A 149 -3.45 5.05 16.96
C VAL A 149 -2.30 6.06 17.01
N SER A 150 -1.98 6.55 18.21
CA SER A 150 -0.88 7.50 18.42
C SER A 150 0.51 6.86 18.36
N ASP A 151 0.59 5.56 18.68
CA ASP A 151 1.84 4.79 18.70
C ASP A 151 1.67 3.50 17.90
N ILE A 152 1.95 3.61 16.62
CA ILE A 152 1.86 2.46 15.70
C ILE A 152 2.99 1.47 15.91
N GLU A 153 4.13 1.93 16.41
CA GLU A 153 5.33 1.10 16.56
C GLU A 153 5.10 -0.06 17.52
N LYS A 154 4.36 0.16 18.62
CA LYS A 154 3.99 -0.93 19.54
C LYS A 154 3.20 -2.03 18.86
N HIS A 155 2.31 -1.67 17.96
CA HIS A 155 1.51 -2.64 17.22
C HIS A 155 2.34 -3.41 16.20
N ILE A 156 3.26 -2.72 15.51
CA ILE A 156 4.20 -3.36 14.57
C ILE A 156 5.12 -4.32 15.33
N ASP A 157 5.62 -3.92 16.49
CA ASP A 157 6.52 -4.74 17.31
C ASP A 157 5.82 -5.96 17.93
N SER A 158 4.53 -5.84 18.27
CA SER A 158 3.77 -6.97 18.83
C SER A 158 3.28 -7.95 17.77
N ALA A 159 3.12 -7.53 16.53
CA ALA A 159 2.61 -8.37 15.46
C ALA A 159 3.67 -9.36 14.94
N ARG A 160 3.27 -10.63 14.80
CA ARG A 160 4.14 -11.66 14.20
C ARG A 160 4.25 -11.51 12.68
N ILE A 161 3.17 -11.07 12.03
CA ILE A 161 3.06 -10.91 10.58
C ILE A 161 2.41 -9.56 10.29
N ASN A 162 3.06 -8.74 9.46
CA ASN A 162 2.45 -7.57 8.86
C ASN A 162 2.02 -7.91 7.44
N ILE A 163 0.78 -7.54 7.08
CA ILE A 163 0.23 -7.83 5.75
C ILE A 163 -0.02 -6.57 4.94
N ALA A 164 0.17 -6.70 3.63
CA ALA A 164 -0.12 -5.66 2.65
C ALA A 164 -0.84 -6.27 1.43
N PRO A 165 -2.12 -6.67 1.58
CA PRO A 165 -2.86 -7.43 0.56
C PRO A 165 -3.37 -6.51 -0.55
N LEU A 166 -2.50 -5.64 -1.08
CA LEU A 166 -2.86 -4.68 -2.11
C LEU A 166 -2.98 -5.39 -3.47
N ARG A 167 -4.13 -5.25 -4.11
CA ARG A 167 -4.37 -5.80 -5.46
C ARG A 167 -3.87 -4.87 -6.55
N TYR A 168 -3.71 -3.58 -6.24
CA TYR A 168 -3.15 -2.57 -7.12
C TYR A 168 -2.43 -1.47 -6.32
N GLY A 169 -1.54 -0.72 -6.98
CA GLY A 169 -0.79 0.38 -6.35
C GLY A 169 0.51 0.65 -7.08
N ALA A 170 1.06 1.84 -6.90
CA ALA A 170 2.36 2.28 -7.41
C ALA A 170 3.33 2.59 -6.26
N GLY A 171 4.54 3.00 -6.57
CA GLY A 171 5.54 3.42 -5.61
C GLY A 171 6.07 2.34 -4.67
N ALA A 172 6.67 2.78 -3.58
CA ALA A 172 7.16 1.91 -2.51
C ALA A 172 6.04 1.60 -1.51
N LYS A 173 5.93 0.34 -1.11
CA LYS A 173 4.95 -0.09 -0.09
C LYS A 173 5.54 0.14 1.30
N GLY A 174 5.47 1.37 1.83
CA GLY A 174 6.06 1.77 3.10
C GLY A 174 5.77 0.81 4.26
N LYS A 175 4.56 0.26 4.32
CA LYS A 175 4.16 -0.72 5.33
C LYS A 175 4.92 -2.07 5.30
N ILE A 176 5.68 -2.33 4.24
CA ILE A 176 6.53 -3.54 4.13
C ILE A 176 7.94 -3.24 4.62
N SER A 177 8.38 -1.99 4.52
CA SER A 177 9.73 -1.56 4.89
C SER A 177 9.83 -1.02 6.32
N GLN A 178 8.72 -0.85 7.03
CA GLN A 178 8.66 -0.56 8.45
C GLN A 178 8.88 -1.83 9.27
#